data_1669c52b8fa0bdbf4cd08b887ddf8dc8
#
_entry.id   1669c52b8fa0bdbf4cd08b887ddf8dc8
#
_cell.length_a   1.000
_cell.length_b   1.000
_cell.length_c   1.000
_cell.angle_alpha   90.00
_cell.angle_beta   90.00
_cell.angle_gamma   90.00
#
_symmetry.space_group_name_H-M   'P 1'
#
loop_
_entity.id
_entity.type
_entity.pdbx_description
1 polymer ?
#
loop_
_entity_poly.entity_id
_entity_poly.type
_entity_poly.pdbx_seq_one_letter_code
_entity_poly.pdbx_strand_id
1 'polypeptide(L)'
;MKIVLRLSIIIILFSCNKNEAPQEQVKNDCIGEYTTEEIQDTLVSAFFGLDNALPSLFLCNQQAGLLDGMPVNFKFPLDASSLSETNFEVLDSLGNIHTPICVSMAPANENGENRTVLLLGEFGTAVTNPPVEVRVVGDLFTTDTISGESVCSEIINLSGITTTNIIPLADGPSLFFAQRIDGNLNECNSGTQTIQVAWNGGITPYISGDTESDLFQYYVGYSDSSGVLIPHVPISIADINDNDNFHQLCFSTSDEIVKISMMALTVEDPNHDPNLYSEIDVSSCTP
;
A
#
# COMPACT_ATOMS: atom_id res chain seq x y z
N MET A 1 17.36 49.89 79.42
CA MET A 1 17.51 49.97 77.93
C MET A 1 17.71 48.53 77.43
N LYS A 2 16.63 47.87 76.92
CA LYS A 2 16.66 46.46 76.53
C LYS A 2 16.73 46.46 74.97
N ILE A 3 17.84 46.00 74.41
CA ILE A 3 18.04 45.80 72.98
C ILE A 3 17.47 44.39 72.66
N VAL A 4 16.43 44.39 71.81
CA VAL A 4 15.84 43.15 71.31
C VAL A 4 16.48 42.89 69.90
N LEU A 5 17.32 41.86 69.86
CA LEU A 5 17.93 41.40 68.63
C LEU A 5 16.92 40.55 67.84
N ARG A 6 16.43 41.00 66.69
CA ARG A 6 15.57 40.22 65.81
C ARG A 6 16.46 39.37 64.87
N LEU A 7 16.40 38.06 65.08
CA LEU A 7 17.05 37.09 64.20
C LEU A 7 16.12 36.79 63.04
N SER A 8 16.46 37.26 61.84
CA SER A 8 15.72 36.94 60.59
C SER A 8 16.27 35.61 60.03
N ILE A 9 15.46 34.57 60.06
CA ILE A 9 15.76 33.29 59.45
C ILE A 9 15.39 33.40 57.94
N ILE A 10 16.39 33.38 57.06
CA ILE A 10 16.20 33.23 55.62
C ILE A 10 16.07 31.78 55.28
N ILE A 11 14.86 31.34 54.93
CA ILE A 11 14.62 29.99 54.42
C ILE A 11 14.95 30.04 52.91
N ILE A 12 16.06 29.43 52.53
CA ILE A 12 16.41 29.22 51.12
C ILE A 12 15.67 27.94 50.70
N LEU A 13 14.61 28.11 49.92
CA LEU A 13 13.93 27.01 49.24
C LEU A 13 14.80 26.58 48.03
N PHE A 14 15.50 25.46 48.18
CA PHE A 14 16.07 24.76 47.04
C PHE A 14 14.92 24.17 46.21
N SER A 15 14.58 24.82 45.11
CA SER A 15 13.77 24.24 44.07
C SER A 15 14.64 23.19 43.37
N CYS A 16 14.36 21.90 43.58
CA CYS A 16 14.86 20.83 42.75
C CYS A 16 14.21 20.95 41.39
N ASN A 17 14.87 21.59 40.43
CA ASN A 17 14.57 21.40 39.02
C ASN A 17 14.92 19.94 38.69
N LYS A 18 13.91 19.11 38.58
CA LYS A 18 14.02 17.87 37.83
C LYS A 18 14.32 18.30 36.37
N ASN A 19 15.54 18.14 35.94
CA ASN A 19 15.83 18.05 34.51
C ASN A 19 15.09 16.81 34.01
N GLU A 20 13.89 17.02 33.50
CA GLU A 20 13.32 16.08 32.55
C GLU A 20 14.28 16.08 31.36
N ALA A 21 14.85 14.93 31.07
CA ALA A 21 15.56 14.72 29.83
C ALA A 21 14.63 15.16 28.69
N PRO A 22 15.15 15.83 27.64
CA PRO A 22 14.33 16.10 26.48
C PRO A 22 13.73 14.77 26.04
N GLN A 23 12.40 14.65 26.11
CA GLN A 23 11.74 13.61 25.33
C GLN A 23 12.14 13.92 23.90
N GLU A 24 12.94 13.04 23.30
CA GLU A 24 13.07 12.97 21.86
C GLU A 24 11.63 12.83 21.36
N GLN A 25 11.09 13.92 20.85
CA GLN A 25 9.90 13.84 20.03
C GLN A 25 10.31 12.97 18.86
N VAL A 26 9.83 11.74 18.86
CA VAL A 26 9.79 10.93 17.66
C VAL A 26 9.00 11.78 16.67
N LYS A 27 9.74 12.41 15.78
CA LYS A 27 9.16 13.19 14.69
C LYS A 27 8.45 12.17 13.85
N ASN A 28 7.12 12.12 13.95
CA ASN A 28 6.31 11.42 12.98
C ASN A 28 6.54 12.13 11.65
N ASP A 29 7.50 11.65 10.87
CA ASP A 29 7.82 12.20 9.56
C ASP A 29 6.68 12.00 8.55
N CYS A 30 5.60 11.39 8.99
CA CYS A 30 4.38 11.12 8.23
C CYS A 30 3.32 12.22 8.35
N ILE A 31 3.48 13.19 9.25
CA ILE A 31 2.52 14.29 9.46
C ILE A 31 3.08 15.53 8.79
N GLY A 32 2.76 15.74 7.52
CA GLY A 32 3.05 16.93 6.73
C GLY A 32 1.81 17.31 5.91
N GLU A 33 1.58 18.59 5.69
CA GLU A 33 0.61 19.00 4.67
C GLU A 33 1.13 18.50 3.31
N TYR A 34 0.41 17.57 2.70
CA TYR A 34 0.73 17.09 1.35
C TYR A 34 0.55 18.20 0.34
N THR A 35 1.53 18.35 -0.53
CA THR A 35 1.45 19.26 -1.67
C THR A 35 0.43 18.72 -2.68
N THR A 36 -0.07 19.60 -3.55
CA THR A 36 -0.96 19.18 -4.64
C THR A 36 -0.33 18.08 -5.53
N GLU A 37 0.99 18.13 -5.72
CA GLU A 37 1.73 17.12 -6.50
C GLU A 37 1.75 15.77 -5.78
N GLU A 38 2.03 15.74 -4.48
CA GLU A 38 2.00 14.52 -3.67
C GLU A 38 0.60 13.88 -3.59
N ILE A 39 -0.46 14.72 -3.56
CA ILE A 39 -1.85 14.25 -3.62
C ILE A 39 -2.11 13.64 -5.01
N GLN A 40 -1.66 14.26 -6.09
CA GLN A 40 -1.80 13.76 -7.46
C GLN A 40 -1.13 12.40 -7.62
N ASP A 41 0.07 12.22 -7.04
CA ASP A 41 0.85 10.99 -7.06
C ASP A 41 0.28 9.87 -6.17
N THR A 42 -0.82 10.15 -5.46
CA THR A 42 -1.50 9.13 -4.64
C THR A 42 -2.13 8.04 -5.49
N LEU A 43 -2.63 8.37 -6.67
CA LEU A 43 -3.15 7.41 -7.65
C LEU A 43 -1.99 6.92 -8.53
N VAL A 44 -1.42 5.77 -8.13
CA VAL A 44 -0.15 5.25 -8.67
C VAL A 44 -0.32 4.66 -10.06
N SER A 45 -1.31 3.79 -10.25
CA SER A 45 -1.53 3.06 -11.50
C SER A 45 -2.92 2.46 -11.56
N ALA A 46 -3.31 2.02 -12.75
CA ALA A 46 -4.42 1.10 -12.95
C ALA A 46 -3.96 -0.04 -13.87
N PHE A 47 -4.37 -1.26 -13.56
CA PHE A 47 -3.98 -2.45 -14.31
C PHE A 47 -5.18 -2.98 -15.08
N PHE A 48 -5.13 -2.93 -16.42
CA PHE A 48 -6.18 -3.52 -17.25
C PHE A 48 -5.95 -5.03 -17.35
N GLY A 49 -6.19 -5.74 -16.25
CA GLY A 49 -5.81 -7.14 -16.08
C GLY A 49 -6.76 -8.14 -16.72
N LEU A 50 -8.03 -7.77 -16.96
CA LEU A 50 -9.03 -8.66 -17.57
C LEU A 50 -9.91 -7.88 -18.55
N ASP A 51 -9.95 -8.32 -19.81
CA ASP A 51 -10.80 -7.82 -20.89
C ASP A 51 -11.92 -8.84 -21.13
N ASN A 52 -13.14 -8.56 -20.66
CA ASN A 52 -14.31 -9.44 -20.73
C ASN A 52 -14.07 -10.86 -20.18
N ALA A 53 -13.15 -11.00 -19.24
CA ALA A 53 -12.66 -12.29 -18.76
C ALA A 53 -12.79 -12.50 -17.25
N LEU A 54 -13.44 -11.58 -16.53
CA LEU A 54 -13.63 -11.73 -15.09
C LEU A 54 -14.34 -13.05 -14.79
N PRO A 55 -13.81 -13.89 -13.88
CA PRO A 55 -14.49 -15.09 -13.43
C PRO A 55 -15.89 -14.78 -12.87
N SER A 56 -16.79 -15.77 -12.87
CA SER A 56 -18.09 -15.62 -12.24
C SER A 56 -17.94 -15.52 -10.72
N LEU A 57 -17.77 -14.31 -10.24
CA LEU A 57 -17.68 -13.94 -8.82
C LEU A 57 -18.96 -13.24 -8.38
N PHE A 58 -19.27 -13.35 -7.10
CA PHE A 58 -20.36 -12.58 -6.50
C PHE A 58 -19.76 -11.37 -5.79
N LEU A 59 -19.75 -10.25 -6.49
CA LEU A 59 -19.26 -8.97 -5.98
C LEU A 59 -20.36 -7.92 -6.05
N CYS A 60 -20.31 -6.92 -5.17
CA CYS A 60 -21.30 -5.84 -5.13
C CYS A 60 -22.76 -6.32 -5.13
N ASN A 61 -23.05 -7.45 -4.47
CA ASN A 61 -24.38 -8.08 -4.43
C ASN A 61 -24.95 -8.49 -5.80
N GLN A 62 -24.09 -8.69 -6.80
CA GLN A 62 -24.47 -9.18 -8.12
C GLN A 62 -23.44 -10.17 -8.67
N GLN A 63 -23.84 -10.93 -9.68
CA GLN A 63 -22.92 -11.81 -10.39
C GLN A 63 -22.13 -10.97 -11.41
N ALA A 64 -20.84 -10.84 -11.15
CA ALA A 64 -19.91 -10.10 -11.99
C ALA A 64 -19.09 -11.09 -12.83
N GLY A 65 -19.67 -11.65 -13.87
CA GLY A 65 -18.94 -12.54 -14.80
C GLY A 65 -18.80 -11.89 -16.18
N LEU A 66 -17.69 -12.16 -16.87
CA LEU A 66 -17.41 -11.67 -18.21
C LEU A 66 -17.34 -10.13 -18.32
N LEU A 67 -17.02 -9.44 -17.23
CA LEU A 67 -16.71 -8.01 -17.23
C LEU A 67 -15.20 -7.80 -17.31
N ASP A 68 -14.81 -6.55 -17.56
CA ASP A 68 -13.44 -6.12 -17.36
C ASP A 68 -13.14 -6.01 -15.87
N GLY A 69 -11.92 -6.39 -15.49
CA GLY A 69 -11.38 -6.21 -14.15
C GLY A 69 -10.17 -5.28 -14.19
N MET A 70 -10.25 -4.17 -13.45
CA MET A 70 -9.20 -3.17 -13.42
C MET A 70 -8.85 -2.80 -11.97
N PRO A 71 -7.84 -3.44 -11.34
CA PRO A 71 -7.25 -2.96 -10.10
C PRO A 71 -6.68 -1.55 -10.27
N VAL A 72 -7.07 -0.65 -9.37
CA VAL A 72 -6.58 0.74 -9.28
C VAL A 72 -5.83 0.91 -7.97
N ASN A 73 -4.59 1.34 -8.04
CA ASN A 73 -3.63 1.27 -6.96
C ASN A 73 -3.30 2.65 -6.39
N PHE A 74 -3.34 2.75 -5.08
CA PHE A 74 -3.13 3.99 -4.34
C PHE A 74 -1.92 3.89 -3.40
N LYS A 75 -1.18 4.97 -3.28
CA LYS A 75 -0.04 5.10 -2.36
C LYS A 75 -0.47 5.01 -0.90
N PHE A 76 -1.64 5.55 -0.56
CA PHE A 76 -2.18 5.60 0.80
C PHE A 76 -3.43 4.72 0.93
N PRO A 77 -3.69 4.17 2.12
CA PRO A 77 -4.87 3.38 2.35
C PRO A 77 -6.13 4.24 2.28
N LEU A 78 -7.19 3.67 1.76
CA LEU A 78 -8.47 4.35 1.54
C LEU A 78 -9.46 4.06 2.66
N ASP A 79 -10.34 5.02 2.92
CA ASP A 79 -11.53 4.83 3.73
C ASP A 79 -12.61 4.08 2.91
N ALA A 80 -12.80 2.79 3.21
CA ALA A 80 -13.77 1.93 2.54
C ALA A 80 -15.20 2.50 2.59
N SER A 81 -15.54 3.32 3.59
CA SER A 81 -16.87 3.93 3.72
C SER A 81 -17.14 5.02 2.69
N SER A 82 -16.11 5.58 2.08
CA SER A 82 -16.19 6.58 1.02
C SER A 82 -16.24 5.99 -0.39
N LEU A 83 -16.06 4.66 -0.52
CA LEU A 83 -15.97 4.00 -1.82
C LEU A 83 -17.33 3.88 -2.50
N SER A 84 -17.41 4.33 -3.74
CA SER A 84 -18.60 4.24 -4.61
C SER A 84 -18.17 4.11 -6.07
N GLU A 85 -18.98 3.42 -6.87
CA GLU A 85 -18.77 3.36 -8.34
C GLU A 85 -18.78 4.74 -8.98
N THR A 86 -19.51 5.69 -8.42
CA THR A 86 -19.57 7.08 -8.93
C THR A 86 -18.34 7.91 -8.61
N ASN A 87 -17.39 7.37 -7.83
CA ASN A 87 -16.11 8.04 -7.59
C ASN A 87 -15.17 7.96 -8.79
N PHE A 88 -15.41 7.04 -9.75
CA PHE A 88 -14.44 6.73 -10.79
C PHE A 88 -15.00 6.94 -12.20
N GLU A 89 -14.11 7.40 -13.07
CA GLU A 89 -14.29 7.39 -14.52
C GLU A 89 -13.06 6.75 -15.17
N VAL A 90 -13.29 5.93 -16.19
CA VAL A 90 -12.25 5.36 -17.05
C VAL A 90 -12.42 5.92 -18.45
N LEU A 91 -11.38 6.53 -19.00
CA LEU A 91 -11.36 7.05 -20.37
C LEU A 91 -10.69 6.03 -21.28
N ASP A 92 -11.33 5.67 -22.39
CA ASP A 92 -10.74 4.83 -23.42
C ASP A 92 -9.99 5.66 -24.48
N SER A 93 -9.23 4.99 -25.35
CA SER A 93 -8.42 5.63 -26.39
C SER A 93 -9.23 6.32 -27.51
N LEU A 94 -10.54 6.09 -27.58
CA LEU A 94 -11.45 6.78 -28.48
C LEU A 94 -12.10 8.00 -27.84
N GLY A 95 -11.84 8.27 -26.55
CA GLY A 95 -12.40 9.39 -25.80
C GLY A 95 -13.77 9.10 -25.18
N ASN A 96 -14.20 7.84 -25.12
CA ASN A 96 -15.42 7.49 -24.38
C ASN A 96 -15.10 7.42 -22.89
N ILE A 97 -16.06 7.86 -22.07
CA ILE A 97 -16.00 7.79 -20.60
C ILE A 97 -16.87 6.64 -20.14
N HIS A 98 -16.29 5.78 -19.30
CA HIS A 98 -16.94 4.63 -18.71
C HIS A 98 -16.99 4.80 -17.20
N THR A 99 -18.14 4.56 -16.59
CA THR A 99 -18.29 4.50 -15.14
C THR A 99 -18.35 3.02 -14.72
N PRO A 100 -17.61 2.60 -13.70
CA PRO A 100 -17.72 1.24 -13.19
C PRO A 100 -19.16 0.90 -12.80
N ILE A 101 -19.57 -0.33 -12.99
CA ILE A 101 -20.85 -0.83 -12.50
C ILE A 101 -20.77 -1.38 -11.09
N CYS A 102 -19.54 -1.61 -10.61
CA CYS A 102 -19.22 -2.09 -9.29
C CYS A 102 -17.78 -1.73 -8.94
N VAL A 103 -17.52 -1.43 -7.68
CA VAL A 103 -16.19 -1.24 -7.12
C VAL A 103 -16.06 -2.00 -5.82
N SER A 104 -14.87 -2.57 -5.55
CA SER A 104 -14.61 -3.36 -4.36
C SER A 104 -13.15 -3.24 -3.94
N MET A 105 -12.88 -3.21 -2.65
CA MET A 105 -11.54 -3.44 -2.13
C MET A 105 -11.24 -4.94 -1.99
N ALA A 106 -12.28 -5.79 -1.88
CA ALA A 106 -12.06 -7.22 -1.82
C ALA A 106 -11.51 -7.77 -3.16
N PRO A 107 -10.55 -8.74 -3.09
CA PRO A 107 -10.09 -9.44 -1.89
C PRO A 107 -9.11 -8.65 -0.99
N ALA A 108 -8.40 -7.65 -1.45
CA ALA A 108 -7.38 -6.86 -0.76
C ALA A 108 -7.98 -5.83 0.23
N ASN A 109 -8.62 -6.28 1.29
CA ASN A 109 -9.35 -5.41 2.22
C ASN A 109 -9.09 -5.68 3.71
N GLU A 110 -8.05 -6.42 4.03
CA GLU A 110 -7.62 -6.72 5.39
C GLU A 110 -6.23 -6.14 5.70
N ASN A 111 -5.80 -6.20 6.91
CA ASN A 111 -4.44 -5.95 7.44
C ASN A 111 -3.58 -4.85 6.76
N GLY A 112 -4.20 -3.72 6.39
CA GLY A 112 -3.48 -2.59 5.78
C GLY A 112 -3.48 -2.56 4.25
N GLU A 113 -4.26 -3.40 3.61
CA GLU A 113 -4.31 -3.58 2.16
C GLU A 113 -5.20 -2.58 1.42
N ASN A 114 -6.02 -1.83 2.11
CA ASN A 114 -7.00 -0.87 1.56
C ASN A 114 -6.39 0.15 0.58
N ARG A 115 -5.50 -0.29 -0.31
CA ARG A 115 -4.78 0.52 -1.29
C ARG A 115 -5.10 0.12 -2.72
N THR A 116 -5.79 -0.99 -2.91
CA THR A 116 -6.23 -1.46 -4.22
C THR A 116 -7.75 -1.45 -4.30
N VAL A 117 -8.29 -0.83 -5.34
CA VAL A 117 -9.72 -0.83 -5.66
C VAL A 117 -9.91 -1.56 -6.97
N LEU A 118 -10.64 -2.67 -6.95
CA LEU A 118 -11.03 -3.37 -8.16
C LEU A 118 -12.24 -2.67 -8.77
N LEU A 119 -12.05 -2.06 -9.95
CA LEU A 119 -13.14 -1.56 -10.78
C LEU A 119 -13.65 -2.69 -11.68
N LEU A 120 -14.97 -2.86 -11.74
CA LEU A 120 -15.65 -3.82 -12.61
C LEU A 120 -16.58 -3.07 -13.55
N GLY A 121 -16.49 -3.37 -14.84
CA GLY A 121 -17.32 -2.69 -15.84
C GLY A 121 -16.97 -3.08 -17.26
N GLU A 122 -17.30 -2.21 -18.19
CA GLU A 122 -16.93 -2.29 -19.59
C GLU A 122 -16.07 -1.05 -19.88
N PHE A 123 -14.74 -1.21 -19.91
CA PHE A 123 -13.81 -0.09 -20.02
C PHE A 123 -13.17 0.04 -21.40
N GLY A 124 -13.61 -0.77 -22.34
CA GLY A 124 -13.09 -0.87 -23.69
C GLY A 124 -12.49 -2.25 -23.97
N THR A 125 -11.67 -2.35 -24.98
CA THR A 125 -10.99 -3.61 -25.30
C THR A 125 -9.50 -3.37 -25.57
N ALA A 126 -8.67 -4.33 -25.22
CA ALA A 126 -7.21 -4.23 -25.35
C ALA A 126 -6.74 -3.89 -26.78
N VAL A 127 -7.52 -4.25 -27.82
CA VAL A 127 -7.11 -4.12 -29.21
C VAL A 127 -7.64 -2.85 -29.88
N THR A 128 -8.89 -2.47 -29.64
CA THR A 128 -9.55 -1.41 -30.45
C THR A 128 -9.71 -0.09 -29.71
N ASN A 129 -9.96 -0.13 -28.41
CA ASN A 129 -10.19 1.04 -27.58
C ASN A 129 -9.75 0.81 -26.13
N PRO A 130 -8.45 0.51 -25.91
CA PRO A 130 -7.97 0.26 -24.55
C PRO A 130 -8.19 1.47 -23.63
N PRO A 131 -8.35 1.25 -22.32
CA PRO A 131 -8.36 2.32 -21.35
C PRO A 131 -7.00 3.06 -21.34
N VAL A 132 -7.03 4.38 -21.19
CA VAL A 132 -5.85 5.25 -21.23
C VAL A 132 -5.73 6.20 -20.05
N GLU A 133 -6.80 6.36 -19.27
CA GLU A 133 -6.80 7.21 -18.08
C GLU A 133 -7.86 6.73 -17.09
N VAL A 134 -7.51 6.77 -15.79
CA VAL A 134 -8.47 6.63 -14.68
C VAL A 134 -8.52 7.95 -13.93
N ARG A 135 -9.73 8.38 -13.56
CA ARG A 135 -10.02 9.60 -12.82
C ARG A 135 -10.78 9.30 -11.55
N VAL A 136 -10.44 9.97 -10.47
CA VAL A 136 -11.29 10.06 -9.28
C VAL A 136 -12.11 11.34 -9.40
N VAL A 137 -13.41 11.21 -9.62
CA VAL A 137 -14.32 12.34 -9.87
C VAL A 137 -15.27 12.63 -8.71
N GLY A 138 -15.42 11.69 -7.79
CA GLY A 138 -16.23 11.84 -6.58
C GLY A 138 -15.39 11.96 -5.32
N ASP A 139 -16.03 12.12 -4.17
CA ASP A 139 -15.40 12.20 -2.86
C ASP A 139 -14.89 10.81 -2.42
N LEU A 140 -13.61 10.57 -2.60
CA LEU A 140 -12.89 9.38 -2.14
C LEU A 140 -11.83 9.83 -1.13
N PHE A 141 -11.82 9.26 0.05
CA PHE A 141 -10.91 9.67 1.11
C PHE A 141 -9.86 8.60 1.42
N THR A 142 -8.66 9.04 1.78
CA THR A 142 -7.68 8.19 2.47
C THR A 142 -8.08 8.02 3.94
N THR A 143 -7.46 7.07 4.64
CA THR A 143 -7.62 6.89 6.09
C THR A 143 -6.28 7.01 6.79
N ASP A 144 -6.28 7.46 8.05
CA ASP A 144 -5.13 7.52 8.95
C ASP A 144 -5.08 6.33 9.93
N THR A 145 -6.11 5.47 9.88
CA THR A 145 -6.21 4.30 10.76
C THR A 145 -6.77 3.09 10.01
N ILE A 146 -6.24 1.90 10.31
CA ILE A 146 -6.76 0.62 9.83
C ILE A 146 -6.84 -0.32 11.04
N SER A 147 -7.99 -0.97 11.24
CA SER A 147 -8.22 -1.91 12.36
C SER A 147 -7.86 -1.32 13.74
N GLY A 148 -7.93 0.01 13.88
CA GLY A 148 -7.59 0.74 15.11
C GLY A 148 -6.10 1.05 15.28
N GLU A 149 -5.25 0.64 14.35
CA GLU A 149 -3.84 1.03 14.28
C GLU A 149 -3.68 2.29 13.43
N SER A 150 -2.79 3.20 13.84
CA SER A 150 -2.42 4.37 13.04
C SER A 150 -1.59 3.92 11.84
N VAL A 151 -1.91 4.44 10.67
CA VAL A 151 -1.13 4.23 9.45
C VAL A 151 -0.51 5.54 8.97
N CYS A 152 0.56 5.45 8.20
CA CYS A 152 1.26 6.61 7.67
C CYS A 152 0.47 7.28 6.54
N SER A 153 -0.62 7.91 6.89
CA SER A 153 -1.49 8.66 5.99
C SER A 153 -2.26 9.71 6.78
N GLU A 154 -2.71 10.72 6.09
CA GLU A 154 -3.70 11.69 6.57
C GLU A 154 -5.02 11.46 5.84
N ILE A 155 -6.12 12.00 6.38
CA ILE A 155 -7.41 11.98 5.69
C ILE A 155 -7.39 13.04 4.60
N ILE A 156 -7.26 12.59 3.35
CA ILE A 156 -7.18 13.45 2.15
C ILE A 156 -8.35 13.11 1.23
N ASN A 157 -9.03 14.13 0.70
CA ASN A 157 -9.98 13.94 -0.39
C ASN A 157 -9.23 13.84 -1.72
N LEU A 158 -9.37 12.73 -2.40
CA LEU A 158 -8.71 12.42 -3.66
C LEU A 158 -9.50 12.85 -4.90
N SER A 159 -10.62 13.55 -4.73
CA SER A 159 -11.41 14.05 -5.86
C SER A 159 -10.59 14.96 -6.78
N GLY A 160 -10.58 14.65 -8.06
CA GLY A 160 -9.86 15.40 -9.10
C GLY A 160 -8.49 14.83 -9.47
N ILE A 161 -7.99 13.79 -8.77
CA ILE A 161 -6.74 13.14 -9.19
C ILE A 161 -6.96 12.19 -10.36
N THR A 162 -5.92 12.00 -11.17
CA THR A 162 -5.97 11.15 -12.36
C THR A 162 -4.67 10.38 -12.54
N THR A 163 -4.73 9.24 -13.25
CA THR A 163 -3.53 8.55 -13.72
C THR A 163 -3.67 8.13 -15.16
N THR A 164 -2.63 8.32 -15.95
CA THR A 164 -2.44 7.75 -17.28
C THR A 164 -1.48 6.56 -17.26
N ASN A 165 -1.01 6.15 -16.07
CA ASN A 165 -0.22 4.95 -15.90
C ASN A 165 -1.14 3.73 -15.90
N ILE A 166 -1.62 3.39 -17.08
CA ILE A 166 -2.45 2.20 -17.31
C ILE A 166 -1.56 1.08 -17.79
N ILE A 167 -1.45 0.01 -16.99
CA ILE A 167 -0.72 -1.19 -17.37
C ILE A 167 -1.60 -1.98 -18.33
N PRO A 168 -1.11 -2.27 -19.55
CA PRO A 168 -1.89 -2.98 -20.57
C PRO A 168 -2.15 -4.44 -20.21
N LEU A 169 -3.20 -5.03 -20.79
CA LEU A 169 -3.60 -6.42 -20.61
C LEU A 169 -2.47 -7.44 -20.83
N ALA A 170 -1.55 -7.15 -21.76
CA ALA A 170 -0.46 -8.07 -22.14
C ALA A 170 0.82 -7.90 -21.31
N ASP A 171 0.81 -7.01 -20.34
CA ASP A 171 1.94 -6.79 -19.43
C ASP A 171 1.71 -7.53 -18.12
N GLY A 172 2.70 -8.27 -17.65
CA GLY A 172 2.64 -8.96 -16.36
C GLY A 172 2.70 -8.02 -15.16
N PRO A 173 2.40 -8.51 -13.96
CA PRO A 173 2.32 -7.72 -12.73
C PRO A 173 3.68 -7.19 -12.30
N SER A 174 3.67 -6.06 -11.59
CA SER A 174 4.86 -5.44 -10.99
C SER A 174 4.57 -4.91 -9.58
N LEU A 175 5.59 -4.82 -8.74
CA LEU A 175 5.49 -4.21 -7.42
C LEU A 175 5.19 -2.71 -7.56
N PHE A 176 4.20 -2.20 -6.80
CA PHE A 176 3.92 -0.78 -6.76
C PHE A 176 4.05 -0.17 -5.36
N PHE A 177 4.12 -1.02 -4.32
CA PHE A 177 4.15 -0.58 -2.94
C PHE A 177 5.00 -1.54 -2.09
N ALA A 178 5.74 -0.98 -1.12
CA ALA A 178 6.39 -1.71 -0.05
C ALA A 178 6.45 -0.83 1.21
N GLN A 179 6.08 -1.39 2.35
CA GLN A 179 6.09 -0.70 3.63
C GLN A 179 6.45 -1.66 4.76
N ARG A 180 7.22 -1.18 5.73
CA ARG A 180 7.39 -1.90 7.00
C ARG A 180 6.09 -1.82 7.79
N ILE A 181 5.68 -2.97 8.34
CA ILE A 181 4.50 -3.07 9.20
C ILE A 181 4.86 -3.71 10.54
N ASP A 182 4.16 -3.27 11.58
CA ASP A 182 4.31 -3.72 12.96
C ASP A 182 2.93 -3.95 13.60
N GLY A 183 2.91 -4.41 14.86
CA GLY A 183 1.68 -4.53 15.64
C GLY A 183 0.69 -5.55 15.10
N ASN A 184 -0.60 -5.20 15.16
CA ASN A 184 -1.71 -6.09 14.79
C ASN A 184 -1.87 -6.31 13.29
N LEU A 185 -1.20 -5.50 12.47
CA LEU A 185 -1.19 -5.68 11.02
C LEU A 185 -0.21 -6.76 10.55
N ASN A 186 0.69 -7.20 11.43
CA ASN A 186 1.76 -8.14 11.12
C ASN A 186 1.31 -9.58 11.34
N GLU A 187 1.31 -10.39 10.29
CA GLU A 187 0.99 -11.82 10.30
C GLU A 187 2.21 -12.73 10.34
N CYS A 188 3.42 -12.18 10.26
CA CYS A 188 4.64 -12.96 10.38
C CYS A 188 4.77 -13.60 11.76
N ASN A 189 4.75 -14.92 11.82
CA ASN A 189 4.93 -15.69 13.05
C ASN A 189 6.39 -15.79 13.49
N SER A 190 7.34 -15.36 12.66
CA SER A 190 8.79 -15.42 12.90
C SER A 190 9.49 -14.30 12.14
N GLY A 191 10.66 -13.92 12.63
CA GLY A 191 11.43 -12.82 12.04
C GLY A 191 11.57 -11.65 13.00
N THR A 192 12.32 -10.65 12.58
CA THR A 192 12.61 -9.42 13.34
C THR A 192 11.98 -8.19 12.72
N GLN A 193 11.59 -8.27 11.45
CA GLN A 193 10.85 -7.23 10.74
C GLN A 193 9.98 -7.84 9.64
N THR A 194 8.89 -7.16 9.32
CA THR A 194 7.94 -7.53 8.29
C THR A 194 7.81 -6.39 7.29
N ILE A 195 7.92 -6.72 6.01
CA ILE A 195 7.67 -5.77 4.91
C ILE A 195 6.45 -6.24 4.15
N GLN A 196 5.37 -5.45 4.18
CA GLN A 196 4.23 -5.66 3.32
C GLN A 196 4.57 -5.12 1.93
N VAL A 197 4.31 -5.91 0.91
CA VAL A 197 4.46 -5.52 -0.51
C VAL A 197 3.14 -5.68 -1.22
N ALA A 198 2.91 -4.87 -2.26
CA ALA A 198 1.72 -4.98 -3.10
C ALA A 198 2.09 -4.96 -4.58
N TRP A 199 1.33 -5.74 -5.34
CA TRP A 199 1.41 -5.85 -6.79
C TRP A 199 0.28 -5.03 -7.44
N ASN A 200 0.53 -4.49 -8.62
CA ASN A 200 -0.47 -3.69 -9.33
C ASN A 200 -1.65 -4.49 -9.89
N GLY A 201 -1.59 -5.82 -9.88
CA GLY A 201 -2.65 -6.74 -10.24
C GLY A 201 -2.62 -7.99 -9.36
N GLY A 202 -3.67 -8.80 -9.40
CA GLY A 202 -3.70 -10.11 -8.74
C GLY A 202 -2.58 -11.01 -9.23
N ILE A 203 -2.04 -11.84 -8.36
CA ILE A 203 -0.89 -12.68 -8.66
C ILE A 203 -1.12 -14.14 -8.29
N THR A 204 -0.49 -15.02 -9.06
CA THR A 204 -0.35 -16.45 -8.76
C THR A 204 1.06 -16.92 -9.09
N PRO A 205 1.57 -18.02 -8.47
CA PRO A 205 2.86 -18.57 -8.83
C PRO A 205 2.95 -18.97 -10.30
N TYR A 206 3.94 -18.45 -11.03
CA TYR A 206 4.19 -18.81 -12.42
C TYR A 206 4.94 -20.15 -12.57
N ILE A 207 5.82 -20.47 -11.62
CA ILE A 207 6.67 -21.66 -11.68
C ILE A 207 5.83 -22.90 -11.34
N SER A 208 5.77 -23.84 -12.27
CA SER A 208 4.96 -25.06 -12.11
C SER A 208 5.37 -25.89 -10.89
N GLY A 209 4.42 -26.08 -9.98
CA GLY A 209 4.59 -26.84 -8.75
C GLY A 209 4.87 -25.99 -7.52
N ASP A 210 5.15 -24.70 -7.69
CA ASP A 210 5.23 -23.77 -6.57
C ASP A 210 3.84 -23.43 -6.05
N THR A 211 3.78 -23.14 -4.79
CA THR A 211 2.64 -22.55 -4.10
C THR A 211 2.98 -21.11 -3.74
N GLU A 212 1.99 -20.33 -3.37
CA GLU A 212 2.20 -18.94 -2.93
C GLU A 212 3.19 -18.88 -1.76
N SER A 213 3.14 -19.84 -0.83
CA SER A 213 4.10 -19.94 0.26
C SER A 213 5.54 -20.18 -0.16
N ASP A 214 5.82 -20.57 -1.41
CA ASP A 214 7.17 -20.77 -1.93
C ASP A 214 7.75 -19.48 -2.51
N LEU A 215 6.92 -18.46 -2.76
CA LEU A 215 7.33 -17.22 -3.41
C LEU A 215 8.38 -16.42 -2.63
N PHE A 216 8.47 -16.60 -1.30
CA PHE A 216 9.51 -15.90 -0.51
C PHE A 216 10.93 -16.13 -1.03
N GLN A 217 11.19 -17.26 -1.71
CA GLN A 217 12.50 -17.63 -2.24
C GLN A 217 12.97 -16.72 -3.39
N TYR A 218 12.04 -16.03 -4.04
CA TYR A 218 12.30 -15.17 -5.20
C TYR A 218 12.34 -13.70 -4.86
N TYR A 219 11.95 -13.33 -3.63
CA TYR A 219 12.10 -11.98 -3.10
C TYR A 219 13.50 -11.76 -2.54
N VAL A 220 14.02 -10.55 -2.72
CA VAL A 220 15.24 -10.10 -2.06
C VAL A 220 14.98 -8.72 -1.44
N GLY A 221 15.17 -8.62 -0.13
CA GLY A 221 15.23 -7.35 0.57
C GLY A 221 16.67 -6.83 0.58
N TYR A 222 16.85 -5.52 0.58
CA TYR A 222 18.16 -4.90 0.67
C TYR A 222 18.19 -3.93 1.83
N SER A 223 19.24 -4.01 2.65
CA SER A 223 19.61 -2.95 3.60
C SER A 223 20.69 -2.06 3.00
N ASP A 224 20.74 -0.79 3.44
CA ASP A 224 21.81 0.13 3.05
C ASP A 224 22.92 0.17 4.11
N SER A 225 24.12 -0.15 3.71
CA SER A 225 25.33 0.05 4.53
C SER A 225 26.26 1.05 3.85
N SER A 226 26.07 2.33 4.17
CA SER A 226 26.89 3.44 3.66
C SER A 226 26.90 3.55 2.12
N GLY A 227 25.75 3.38 1.48
CA GLY A 227 25.57 3.44 0.03
C GLY A 227 25.82 2.11 -0.69
N VAL A 228 25.98 1.02 0.06
CA VAL A 228 26.10 -0.33 -0.49
C VAL A 228 24.89 -1.16 -0.08
N LEU A 229 24.15 -1.65 -1.06
CA LEU A 229 23.00 -2.51 -0.82
C LEU A 229 23.44 -3.93 -0.46
N ILE A 230 23.03 -4.39 0.71
CA ILE A 230 23.31 -5.74 1.25
C ILE A 230 22.05 -6.59 1.08
N PRO A 231 22.08 -7.70 0.33
CA PRO A 231 20.92 -8.52 0.08
C PRO A 231 20.56 -9.41 1.27
N HIS A 232 19.26 -9.56 1.52
CA HIS A 232 18.66 -10.44 2.52
C HIS A 232 17.50 -11.19 1.87
N VAL A 233 17.44 -12.51 2.07
CA VAL A 233 16.30 -13.31 1.63
C VAL A 233 15.30 -13.40 2.78
N PRO A 234 13.99 -13.23 2.55
CA PRO A 234 12.98 -13.50 3.56
C PRO A 234 13.07 -14.93 4.06
N ILE A 235 12.71 -15.18 5.31
CA ILE A 235 12.69 -16.55 5.86
C ILE A 235 11.34 -17.24 5.64
N SER A 236 10.30 -16.47 5.39
CA SER A 236 8.94 -16.92 5.06
C SER A 236 8.14 -15.78 4.46
N ILE A 237 6.96 -16.10 3.98
CA ILE A 237 5.92 -15.20 3.54
C ILE A 237 4.67 -15.46 4.40
N ALA A 238 3.93 -14.44 4.72
CA ALA A 238 2.62 -14.48 5.36
C ALA A 238 1.64 -13.69 4.50
N ASP A 239 0.35 -13.65 4.90
CA ASP A 239 -0.68 -13.01 4.10
C ASP A 239 -0.79 -13.71 2.75
N ILE A 240 -1.34 -14.90 2.75
CA ILE A 240 -1.39 -15.81 1.59
C ILE A 240 -2.69 -16.62 1.59
N ASN A 241 -3.10 -17.11 0.42
CA ASN A 241 -4.28 -17.93 0.14
C ASN A 241 -5.62 -17.18 0.21
N ASP A 242 -5.63 -15.89 0.04
CA ASP A 242 -6.81 -15.01 -0.02
C ASP A 242 -7.11 -14.50 -1.42
N ASN A 243 -6.21 -14.77 -2.39
CA ASN A 243 -6.30 -14.44 -3.81
C ASN A 243 -6.28 -12.92 -4.08
N ASP A 244 -5.48 -12.21 -3.33
CA ASP A 244 -5.28 -10.79 -3.54
C ASP A 244 -3.92 -10.45 -4.20
N ASN A 245 -3.43 -9.25 -4.00
CA ASN A 245 -2.20 -8.74 -4.58
C ASN A 245 -1.19 -8.27 -3.52
N PHE A 246 -1.34 -8.72 -2.26
CA PHE A 246 -0.45 -8.38 -1.17
C PHE A 246 0.32 -9.59 -0.67
N HIS A 247 1.48 -9.34 -0.09
CA HIS A 247 2.27 -10.33 0.65
C HIS A 247 2.98 -9.67 1.82
N GLN A 248 3.17 -10.40 2.91
CA GLN A 248 3.99 -10.00 4.02
C GLN A 248 5.30 -10.80 4.05
N LEU A 249 6.42 -10.13 3.80
CA LEU A 249 7.74 -10.73 3.77
C LEU A 249 8.39 -10.69 5.15
N CYS A 250 8.67 -11.86 5.73
CA CYS A 250 9.23 -12.01 7.07
C CYS A 250 10.76 -12.10 7.00
N PHE A 251 11.47 -11.14 7.57
CA PHE A 251 12.94 -11.12 7.59
C PHE A 251 13.49 -11.41 8.99
N SER A 252 14.64 -12.08 9.07
CA SER A 252 15.35 -12.37 10.32
C SER A 252 16.56 -11.44 10.57
N THR A 253 16.79 -10.47 9.71
CA THR A 253 17.87 -9.48 9.88
C THR A 253 17.42 -8.35 10.80
N SER A 254 18.37 -7.77 11.56
CA SER A 254 18.20 -6.51 12.29
C SER A 254 18.50 -5.28 11.45
N ASP A 255 19.10 -5.47 10.27
CA ASP A 255 19.42 -4.38 9.35
C ASP A 255 18.14 -3.91 8.68
N GLU A 256 17.91 -2.61 8.66
CA GLU A 256 16.70 -2.04 8.08
C GLU A 256 16.62 -2.34 6.58
N ILE A 257 15.52 -2.97 6.15
CA ILE A 257 15.26 -3.21 4.74
C ILE A 257 14.71 -1.93 4.11
N VAL A 258 15.41 -1.43 3.10
CA VAL A 258 15.09 -0.16 2.41
C VAL A 258 14.61 -0.38 0.96
N LYS A 259 14.74 -1.58 0.43
CA LYS A 259 14.31 -1.92 -0.93
C LYS A 259 13.90 -3.39 -0.99
N ILE A 260 12.89 -3.70 -1.79
CA ILE A 260 12.50 -5.08 -2.15
C ILE A 260 12.65 -5.24 -3.66
N SER A 261 13.08 -6.41 -4.08
CA SER A 261 12.99 -6.85 -5.47
C SER A 261 12.39 -8.23 -5.59
N MET A 262 11.84 -8.54 -6.75
CA MET A 262 11.31 -9.84 -7.15
C MET A 262 11.92 -10.26 -8.48
N MET A 263 12.31 -11.52 -8.58
CA MET A 263 12.86 -12.09 -9.81
C MET A 263 11.80 -12.14 -10.91
N ALA A 264 12.23 -12.02 -12.16
CA ALA A 264 11.34 -12.21 -13.31
C ALA A 264 10.87 -13.67 -13.42
N LEU A 265 9.69 -13.87 -14.03
CA LEU A 265 9.10 -15.18 -14.32
C LEU A 265 8.83 -16.02 -13.08
N THR A 266 8.37 -15.39 -12.01
CA THR A 266 8.07 -16.05 -10.71
C THR A 266 6.60 -16.00 -10.34
N VAL A 267 5.90 -14.96 -10.75
CA VAL A 267 4.45 -14.82 -10.62
C VAL A 267 3.83 -14.47 -11.98
N GLU A 268 2.57 -14.73 -12.13
CA GLU A 268 1.76 -14.33 -13.30
C GLU A 268 0.45 -13.70 -12.84
N ASP A 269 -0.12 -12.88 -13.71
CA ASP A 269 -1.44 -12.30 -13.50
C ASP A 269 -2.57 -13.28 -13.89
N PRO A 270 -3.86 -12.92 -13.71
CA PRO A 270 -4.99 -13.76 -14.13
C PRO A 270 -5.08 -14.01 -15.64
N ASN A 271 -4.38 -13.23 -16.47
CA ASN A 271 -4.28 -13.43 -17.93
C ASN A 271 -3.08 -14.31 -18.33
N HIS A 272 -2.34 -14.83 -17.35
CA HIS A 272 -1.14 -15.65 -17.50
C HIS A 272 0.08 -14.92 -18.10
N ASP A 273 0.16 -13.62 -17.94
CA ASP A 273 1.32 -12.84 -18.30
C ASP A 273 2.31 -12.81 -17.13
N PRO A 274 3.55 -13.31 -17.30
CA PRO A 274 4.50 -13.39 -16.19
C PRO A 274 5.13 -12.04 -15.89
N ASN A 275 5.48 -11.83 -14.61
CA ASN A 275 6.18 -10.64 -14.18
C ASN A 275 7.57 -10.50 -14.84
N LEU A 276 7.96 -9.28 -15.13
CA LEU A 276 9.37 -8.90 -15.33
C LEU A 276 10.06 -8.74 -13.97
N TYR A 277 11.41 -8.57 -13.99
CA TYR A 277 12.11 -8.14 -12.77
C TYR A 277 11.48 -6.85 -12.28
N SER A 278 11.14 -6.83 -11.01
CA SER A 278 10.50 -5.67 -10.37
C SER A 278 11.23 -5.32 -9.09
N GLU A 279 11.38 -4.02 -8.80
CA GLU A 279 11.92 -3.53 -7.53
C GLU A 279 11.16 -2.30 -7.07
N ILE A 280 11.12 -2.11 -5.74
CA ILE A 280 10.46 -0.97 -5.10
C ILE A 280 11.21 -0.57 -3.83
N ASP A 281 11.31 0.72 -3.56
CA ASP A 281 11.84 1.22 -2.30
C ASP A 281 10.82 1.03 -1.17
N VAL A 282 11.29 0.61 0.00
CA VAL A 282 10.45 0.46 1.18
C VAL A 282 10.18 1.84 1.76
N SER A 283 8.91 2.15 1.98
CA SER A 283 8.52 3.39 2.63
C SER A 283 9.11 3.47 4.04
N SER A 284 9.75 4.59 4.36
CA SER A 284 10.33 4.86 5.68
C SER A 284 9.26 5.13 6.76
N CYS A 285 8.01 5.25 6.34
CA CYS A 285 6.91 5.44 7.25
C CYS A 285 6.59 4.12 7.93
N THR A 286 6.81 4.04 9.24
CA THR A 286 6.26 3.00 10.11
C THR A 286 5.04 3.58 10.82
N PRO A 287 3.94 2.83 10.93
CA PRO A 287 2.74 3.26 11.66
C PRO A 287 3.02 3.58 13.12
#